data_bcb671f9021fdc3ad7d6c98edca64ae8
#
_entry.id   bcb671f9021fdc3ad7d6c98edca64ae8
#
_cell.length_a   1.000
_cell.length_b   1.000
_cell.length_c   1.000
_cell.angle_alpha   90.00
_cell.angle_beta   90.00
_cell.angle_gamma   90.00
#
_symmetry.space_group_name_H-M   'P 1'
#
loop_
_entity.id
_entity.type
_entity.pdbx_description
1 polymer ?
#
loop_
_entity_poly.entity_id
_entity_poly.type
_entity_poly.pdbx_seq_one_letter_code
_entity_poly.pdbx_strand_id
1 'polypeptide(L)'
;TYAGGTAYTPDDVVYYVDGSVGSSYICVANSTGNAPSSGGSLHASWNYLAKGQATSPTTTQGDIIVRGASADGRLAIGSAGQALKVNSAGNGLEYGTAGATIKVDERTNGTRTSVSDHGANNTYYELWEPFTSGSPFVKTRADTHLHVEALLIGHGKNSYPWYGLNFRIRNTTGSSVDRIERKGVGYIIGDYHSSGSIHWYTNTILTPAQLGNQAASFKLGHGWSSASGNSARPYNIWNPNVNDDNRGYQKYSWSRITELLI
;
A
#
# COMPACT_ATOMS: atom_id res chain seq x y z
N THR A 1 32.47 -23.28 -42.35
CA THR A 1 31.41 -22.27 -42.36
C THR A 1 30.63 -22.39 -43.65
N TYR A 2 29.30 -22.24 -43.59
CA TYR A 2 28.47 -22.23 -44.80
C TYR A 2 28.85 -21.08 -45.75
N ALA A 3 28.84 -21.37 -47.07
CA ALA A 3 29.01 -20.34 -48.13
C ALA A 3 27.95 -20.56 -49.21
N GLY A 4 27.16 -19.56 -49.51
CA GLY A 4 25.98 -19.65 -50.40
C GLY A 4 26.29 -20.10 -51.83
N GLY A 5 27.49 -19.86 -52.34
CA GLY A 5 27.92 -20.31 -53.68
C GLY A 5 28.51 -21.72 -53.77
N THR A 6 28.64 -22.41 -52.63
CA THR A 6 29.23 -23.77 -52.57
C THR A 6 28.12 -24.79 -52.75
N ALA A 7 28.44 -25.82 -53.58
CA ALA A 7 27.59 -27.03 -53.68
C ALA A 7 27.94 -27.98 -52.52
N TYR A 8 26.94 -28.34 -51.79
CA TYR A 8 27.03 -29.32 -50.65
C TYR A 8 26.34 -30.61 -51.04
N THR A 9 26.93 -31.69 -50.59
CA THR A 9 26.42 -33.05 -50.76
C THR A 9 26.04 -33.66 -49.40
N PRO A 10 25.24 -34.73 -49.34
CA PRO A 10 24.98 -35.43 -48.09
C PRO A 10 26.27 -35.72 -47.31
N ASP A 11 26.20 -35.58 -45.99
CA ASP A 11 27.27 -35.70 -45.00
C ASP A 11 28.24 -34.50 -44.93
N ASP A 12 28.13 -33.50 -45.79
CA ASP A 12 28.86 -32.25 -45.56
C ASP A 12 28.41 -31.52 -44.30
N VAL A 13 29.38 -31.10 -43.48
CA VAL A 13 29.13 -30.38 -42.22
C VAL A 13 29.55 -28.95 -42.35
N VAL A 14 28.66 -28.05 -41.94
CA VAL A 14 28.92 -26.61 -41.94
C VAL A 14 28.54 -25.98 -40.59
N TYR A 15 29.20 -24.89 -40.24
CA TYR A 15 28.77 -23.94 -39.24
C TYR A 15 28.05 -22.79 -39.91
N TYR A 16 26.90 -22.41 -39.39
CA TYR A 16 26.11 -21.27 -39.88
C TYR A 16 25.49 -20.51 -38.71
N VAL A 17 25.41 -19.19 -38.84
CA VAL A 17 24.80 -18.30 -37.86
C VAL A 17 23.48 -17.81 -38.43
N ASP A 18 22.36 -18.19 -37.82
CA ASP A 18 21.01 -17.72 -38.12
C ASP A 18 20.61 -16.69 -37.06
N GLY A 19 20.54 -15.42 -37.48
CA GLY A 19 20.39 -14.31 -36.56
C GLY A 19 21.57 -14.21 -35.58
N SER A 20 21.36 -14.51 -34.31
CA SER A 20 22.39 -14.53 -33.26
C SER A 20 22.80 -15.94 -32.83
N VAL A 21 22.23 -16.98 -33.45
CA VAL A 21 22.42 -18.37 -33.02
C VAL A 21 23.31 -19.10 -33.99
N GLY A 22 24.56 -19.40 -33.57
CA GLY A 22 25.49 -20.24 -34.33
C GLY A 22 25.23 -21.73 -34.08
N SER A 23 25.05 -22.50 -35.13
CA SER A 23 24.80 -23.95 -35.08
C SER A 23 25.65 -24.66 -36.08
N SER A 24 25.90 -25.96 -35.84
CA SER A 24 26.48 -26.87 -36.81
C SER A 24 25.38 -27.67 -37.50
N TYR A 25 25.50 -27.83 -38.81
CA TYR A 25 24.50 -28.49 -39.64
C TYR A 25 25.18 -29.57 -40.48
N ILE A 26 24.42 -30.63 -40.77
CA ILE A 26 24.79 -31.67 -41.73
C ILE A 26 23.86 -31.60 -42.93
N CYS A 27 24.45 -31.62 -44.12
CA CYS A 27 23.72 -31.73 -45.36
C CYS A 27 23.10 -33.12 -45.51
N VAL A 28 21.82 -33.19 -45.87
CA VAL A 28 21.10 -34.48 -46.04
C VAL A 28 20.56 -34.65 -47.45
N ALA A 29 20.63 -33.58 -48.30
CA ALA A 29 20.33 -33.64 -49.73
C ALA A 29 21.14 -32.57 -50.44
N ASN A 30 21.55 -32.80 -51.69
CA ASN A 30 22.32 -31.87 -52.48
C ASN A 30 21.75 -30.44 -52.39
N SER A 31 22.57 -29.48 -52.05
CA SER A 31 22.16 -28.11 -51.81
C SER A 31 23.19 -27.12 -52.30
N THR A 32 22.72 -26.13 -53.06
CA THR A 32 23.52 -24.97 -53.47
C THR A 32 22.67 -23.73 -53.27
N GLY A 33 23.23 -22.70 -52.64
CA GLY A 33 22.50 -21.43 -52.42
C GLY A 33 21.49 -21.42 -51.28
N ASN A 34 21.19 -22.56 -50.67
CA ASN A 34 20.19 -22.67 -49.59
C ASN A 34 20.88 -22.67 -48.23
N ALA A 35 20.69 -21.61 -47.48
CA ALA A 35 21.21 -21.53 -46.11
C ALA A 35 20.58 -22.62 -45.22
N PRO A 36 21.37 -23.22 -44.28
CA PRO A 36 20.90 -24.29 -43.41
C PRO A 36 19.61 -23.95 -42.61
N SER A 37 19.47 -22.72 -42.19
CA SER A 37 18.24 -22.23 -41.52
C SER A 37 18.00 -20.77 -41.81
N SER A 38 16.75 -20.33 -41.57
CA SER A 38 16.36 -18.93 -41.65
C SER A 38 15.28 -18.65 -40.62
N GLY A 39 15.53 -17.70 -39.72
CA GLY A 39 14.62 -17.39 -38.62
C GLY A 39 14.29 -18.58 -37.69
N GLY A 40 15.24 -19.50 -37.51
CA GLY A 40 15.10 -20.69 -36.71
C GLY A 40 14.43 -21.87 -37.41
N SER A 41 13.97 -21.71 -38.65
CA SER A 41 13.38 -22.78 -39.47
C SER A 41 14.45 -23.44 -40.33
N LEU A 42 14.56 -24.78 -40.24
CA LEU A 42 15.48 -25.59 -41.02
C LEU A 42 15.07 -25.63 -42.48
N HIS A 43 16.06 -25.55 -43.38
CA HIS A 43 15.87 -25.86 -44.78
C HIS A 43 15.87 -27.39 -44.99
N ALA A 44 15.04 -27.89 -45.92
CA ALA A 44 14.83 -29.33 -46.12
C ALA A 44 16.10 -30.14 -46.45
N SER A 45 17.15 -29.49 -46.99
CA SER A 45 18.45 -30.16 -47.29
C SER A 45 19.39 -30.24 -46.10
N TRP A 46 19.00 -29.77 -44.91
CA TRP A 46 19.88 -29.66 -43.77
C TRP A 46 19.23 -30.22 -42.50
N ASN A 47 20.04 -30.86 -41.65
CA ASN A 47 19.66 -31.16 -40.27
C ASN A 47 20.64 -30.51 -39.29
N TYR A 48 20.19 -30.27 -38.06
CA TYR A 48 21.11 -29.86 -36.99
C TYR A 48 22.02 -31.04 -36.62
N LEU A 49 23.31 -30.81 -36.66
CA LEU A 49 24.32 -31.70 -36.04
C LEU A 49 24.51 -31.28 -34.56
N ALA A 50 24.61 -29.95 -34.32
CA ALA A 50 24.63 -29.39 -33.01
C ALA A 50 23.88 -28.03 -33.05
N LYS A 51 22.75 -27.97 -32.39
CA LYS A 51 21.95 -26.74 -32.33
C LYS A 51 22.55 -25.80 -31.29
N GLY A 52 22.91 -24.61 -31.73
CA GLY A 52 23.30 -23.54 -30.83
C GLY A 52 22.13 -23.04 -29.99
N GLN A 53 22.44 -22.47 -28.89
CA GLN A 53 21.46 -21.83 -28.02
C GLN A 53 21.53 -20.30 -28.19
N ALA A 54 20.39 -19.65 -28.21
CA ALA A 54 20.35 -18.19 -28.15
C ALA A 54 21.04 -17.72 -26.87
N THR A 55 21.79 -16.64 -26.96
CA THR A 55 22.36 -16.00 -25.77
C THR A 55 21.23 -15.60 -24.82
N SER A 56 21.45 -15.84 -23.54
CA SER A 56 20.48 -15.40 -22.54
C SER A 56 20.16 -13.91 -22.71
N PRO A 57 18.92 -13.50 -22.70
CA PRO A 57 18.56 -12.08 -22.74
C PRO A 57 18.92 -11.34 -21.47
N THR A 58 19.25 -12.05 -20.38
CA THR A 58 19.64 -11.43 -19.11
C THR A 58 21.05 -10.84 -19.19
N THR A 59 21.23 -9.62 -18.72
CA THR A 59 22.50 -8.89 -18.77
C THR A 59 22.99 -8.42 -17.40
N THR A 60 22.12 -8.48 -16.39
CA THR A 60 22.40 -7.98 -15.05
C THR A 60 21.92 -8.99 -14.03
N GLN A 61 22.63 -9.08 -12.89
CA GLN A 61 22.20 -9.92 -11.78
C GLN A 61 20.80 -9.51 -11.30
N GLY A 62 19.92 -10.49 -11.14
CA GLY A 62 18.52 -10.28 -10.75
C GLY A 62 17.55 -10.08 -11.90
N ASP A 63 18.03 -10.05 -13.15
CA ASP A 63 17.14 -10.08 -14.31
C ASP A 63 16.33 -11.37 -14.38
N ILE A 64 15.12 -11.28 -14.90
CA ILE A 64 14.22 -12.42 -15.10
C ILE A 64 13.94 -12.58 -16.58
N ILE A 65 13.93 -13.84 -17.06
CA ILE A 65 13.44 -14.17 -18.40
C ILE A 65 11.92 -14.31 -18.32
N VAL A 66 11.22 -13.55 -19.15
CA VAL A 66 9.76 -13.62 -19.25
C VAL A 66 9.34 -13.97 -20.66
N ARG A 67 8.25 -14.74 -20.79
CA ARG A 67 7.68 -15.03 -22.10
C ARG A 67 6.89 -13.81 -22.57
N GLY A 68 7.33 -13.21 -23.65
CA GLY A 68 6.57 -12.20 -24.40
C GLY A 68 5.60 -12.84 -25.40
N ALA A 69 4.90 -12.03 -26.18
CA ALA A 69 3.91 -12.51 -27.15
C ALA A 69 4.52 -13.42 -28.21
N SER A 70 5.73 -13.16 -28.66
CA SER A 70 6.42 -13.91 -29.75
C SER A 70 7.73 -14.55 -29.35
N ALA A 71 8.43 -14.03 -28.35
CA ALA A 71 9.75 -14.50 -27.92
C ALA A 71 9.93 -14.32 -26.41
N ASP A 72 10.92 -15.03 -25.87
CA ASP A 72 11.39 -14.80 -24.51
C ASP A 72 12.19 -13.49 -24.47
N GLY A 73 11.95 -12.71 -23.43
CA GLY A 73 12.55 -11.39 -23.25
C GLY A 73 13.10 -11.21 -21.84
N ARG A 74 13.84 -10.14 -21.68
CA ARG A 74 14.38 -9.71 -20.39
C ARG A 74 13.38 -8.83 -19.67
N LEU A 75 13.08 -9.16 -18.42
CA LEU A 75 12.58 -8.21 -17.46
C LEU A 75 13.75 -7.79 -16.57
N ALA A 76 14.18 -6.55 -16.72
CA ALA A 76 15.27 -6.01 -15.91
C ALA A 76 14.88 -6.01 -14.42
N ILE A 77 15.86 -6.20 -13.53
CA ILE A 77 15.62 -6.10 -12.10
C ILE A 77 14.96 -4.77 -11.74
N GLY A 78 13.96 -4.81 -10.86
CA GLY A 78 13.29 -3.62 -10.35
C GLY A 78 14.16 -2.81 -9.38
N SER A 79 13.64 -1.67 -8.97
CA SER A 79 14.25 -0.84 -7.94
C SER A 79 13.96 -1.37 -6.53
N ALA A 80 14.76 -0.97 -5.56
CA ALA A 80 14.52 -1.35 -4.16
C ALA A 80 13.10 -0.98 -3.71
N GLY A 81 12.44 -1.91 -3.04
CA GLY A 81 11.05 -1.75 -2.56
C GLY A 81 9.96 -2.06 -3.60
N GLN A 82 10.32 -2.44 -4.81
CA GLN A 82 9.35 -2.94 -5.79
C GLN A 82 9.13 -4.44 -5.64
N ALA A 83 7.91 -4.88 -5.94
CA ALA A 83 7.54 -6.28 -6.05
C ALA A 83 7.25 -6.63 -7.51
N LEU A 84 7.52 -7.88 -7.88
CA LEU A 84 7.08 -8.43 -9.15
C LEU A 84 5.57 -8.64 -9.10
N LYS A 85 4.85 -8.11 -10.08
CA LYS A 85 3.40 -8.21 -10.18
C LYS A 85 2.95 -8.42 -11.62
N VAL A 86 1.71 -8.85 -11.79
CA VAL A 86 1.06 -8.86 -13.10
C VAL A 86 0.76 -7.40 -13.49
N ASN A 87 1.03 -7.05 -14.75
CA ASN A 87 0.73 -5.72 -15.27
C ASN A 87 -0.80 -5.47 -15.36
N SER A 88 -1.19 -4.21 -15.51
CA SER A 88 -2.61 -3.80 -15.58
C SER A 88 -3.40 -4.43 -16.73
N ALA A 89 -2.72 -4.83 -17.81
CA ALA A 89 -3.33 -5.51 -18.95
C ALA A 89 -3.54 -7.02 -18.72
N GLY A 90 -3.00 -7.60 -17.65
CA GLY A 90 -3.14 -9.01 -17.32
C GLY A 90 -2.34 -9.97 -18.23
N ASN A 91 -1.42 -9.45 -19.03
CA ASN A 91 -0.72 -10.21 -20.07
C ASN A 91 0.80 -10.27 -19.92
N GLY A 92 1.34 -9.79 -18.81
CA GLY A 92 2.77 -9.78 -18.56
C GLY A 92 3.11 -9.47 -17.11
N LEU A 93 4.40 -9.55 -16.81
CA LEU A 93 4.96 -9.21 -15.51
C LEU A 93 5.63 -7.84 -15.56
N GLU A 94 5.52 -7.11 -14.47
CA GLU A 94 6.21 -5.83 -14.25
C GLU A 94 6.64 -5.69 -12.80
N TYR A 95 7.65 -4.86 -12.54
CA TYR A 95 7.93 -4.42 -11.20
C TYR A 95 7.08 -3.19 -10.86
N GLY A 96 6.45 -3.24 -9.74
CA GLY A 96 5.66 -2.12 -9.24
C GLY A 96 5.68 -2.08 -7.72
N THR A 97 5.14 -1.01 -7.18
CA THR A 97 5.06 -0.87 -5.75
C THR A 97 4.18 -1.97 -5.19
N ALA A 98 4.69 -2.74 -4.25
CA ALA A 98 3.86 -3.67 -3.49
C ALA A 98 2.93 -2.84 -2.60
N GLY A 99 1.67 -3.26 -2.48
CA GLY A 99 0.81 -2.77 -1.41
C GLY A 99 1.52 -3.06 -0.09
N ALA A 100 1.89 -2.04 0.65
CA ALA A 100 2.67 -2.20 1.85
C ALA A 100 2.25 -1.21 2.94
N THR A 101 2.31 -1.68 4.17
CA THR A 101 2.40 -0.78 5.31
C THR A 101 3.78 -0.14 5.31
N ILE A 102 3.82 1.17 5.11
CA ILE A 102 5.07 1.93 5.08
C ILE A 102 5.48 2.33 6.49
N LYS A 103 4.52 2.77 7.27
CA LYS A 103 4.75 3.26 8.63
C LYS A 103 3.52 3.04 9.49
N VAL A 104 3.75 2.68 10.74
CA VAL A 104 2.73 2.64 11.79
C VAL A 104 3.21 3.48 12.95
N ASP A 105 2.34 4.32 13.47
CA ASP A 105 2.58 5.07 14.70
C ASP A 105 1.33 4.98 15.57
N GLU A 106 1.50 4.52 16.80
CA GLU A 106 0.43 4.35 17.76
C GLU A 106 0.69 5.20 19.00
N ARG A 107 -0.33 5.85 19.48
CA ARG A 107 -0.31 6.68 20.69
C ARG A 107 -1.35 6.16 21.66
N THR A 108 -0.97 6.09 22.90
CA THR A 108 -1.86 5.76 23.99
C THR A 108 -2.03 6.98 24.89
N ASN A 109 -3.21 7.15 25.41
CA ASN A 109 -3.46 8.21 26.38
C ASN A 109 -3.65 7.60 27.77
N GLY A 110 -2.76 7.92 28.74
CA GLY A 110 -2.77 7.57 30.15
C GLY A 110 -3.43 8.64 31.06
N THR A 111 -3.96 9.80 30.57
CA THR A 111 -4.41 10.92 31.39
C THR A 111 -5.90 11.17 31.25
N ARG A 112 -6.61 11.33 32.35
CA ARG A 112 -8.02 11.74 32.35
C ARG A 112 -8.15 13.17 31.90
N THR A 113 -8.99 13.42 30.90
CA THR A 113 -9.37 14.77 30.49
C THR A 113 -10.84 14.99 30.84
N SER A 114 -11.11 15.99 31.66
CA SER A 114 -12.48 16.44 31.94
C SER A 114 -12.86 17.53 30.95
N VAL A 115 -14.03 17.39 30.36
CA VAL A 115 -14.57 18.36 29.43
C VAL A 115 -15.74 19.06 30.10
N SER A 116 -15.67 20.38 30.20
CA SER A 116 -16.77 21.21 30.67
C SER A 116 -17.88 21.32 29.63
N ASP A 117 -19.10 21.65 30.06
CA ASP A 117 -20.26 21.90 29.18
C ASP A 117 -19.91 22.78 27.98
N HIS A 118 -20.14 22.28 26.81
CA HIS A 118 -20.03 23.07 25.56
C HIS A 118 -21.40 23.07 24.89
N GLY A 119 -22.10 24.17 25.09
CA GLY A 119 -23.34 24.45 24.36
C GLY A 119 -23.00 25.03 23.01
N ALA A 120 -23.16 24.28 21.93
CA ALA A 120 -23.51 24.82 20.63
C ALA A 120 -23.49 23.73 19.54
N ASN A 121 -24.38 23.89 18.64
CA ASN A 121 -24.73 23.04 17.52
C ASN A 121 -23.57 22.80 16.55
N ASN A 122 -23.31 21.56 16.20
CA ASN A 122 -22.40 21.13 15.11
C ASN A 122 -20.93 21.60 15.20
N THR A 123 -20.47 22.04 16.34
CA THR A 123 -19.06 22.42 16.51
C THR A 123 -18.24 21.21 16.92
N TYR A 124 -17.07 21.04 16.31
CA TYR A 124 -16.10 20.03 16.71
C TYR A 124 -15.37 20.51 17.97
N TYR A 125 -15.35 19.65 18.98
CA TYR A 125 -14.59 19.86 20.20
C TYR A 125 -13.50 18.80 20.30
N GLU A 126 -12.25 19.23 20.33
CA GLU A 126 -11.12 18.34 20.48
C GLU A 126 -10.96 17.89 21.92
N LEU A 127 -10.92 16.60 22.12
CA LEU A 127 -10.85 15.97 23.44
C LEU A 127 -9.44 15.43 23.73
N TRP A 128 -8.78 14.93 22.69
CA TRP A 128 -7.45 14.38 22.77
C TRP A 128 -6.75 14.51 21.42
N GLU A 129 -5.56 15.09 21.43
CA GLU A 129 -4.71 15.22 20.24
C GLU A 129 -3.48 14.30 20.39
N PRO A 130 -3.58 13.01 19.97
CA PRO A 130 -2.47 12.06 20.08
C PRO A 130 -1.28 12.46 19.22
N PHE A 131 -1.51 13.10 18.09
CA PHE A 131 -0.47 13.58 17.19
C PHE A 131 -0.52 15.11 17.15
N THR A 132 0.31 15.75 17.96
CA THR A 132 0.36 17.21 18.13
C THR A 132 1.29 17.87 17.11
N SER A 133 1.32 19.19 17.07
CA SER A 133 2.31 19.94 16.28
C SER A 133 3.75 19.66 16.70
N GLY A 134 4.00 19.35 17.97
CA GLY A 134 5.32 19.00 18.49
C GLY A 134 5.70 17.53 18.28
N SER A 135 4.72 16.66 18.01
CA SER A 135 4.92 15.23 17.76
C SER A 135 3.91 14.73 16.71
N PRO A 136 4.02 15.21 15.47
CA PRO A 136 3.09 14.87 14.41
C PRO A 136 3.33 13.47 13.85
N PHE A 137 2.34 12.94 13.14
CA PHE A 137 2.58 11.84 12.22
C PHE A 137 3.22 12.39 10.94
N VAL A 138 4.41 11.90 10.61
CA VAL A 138 5.11 12.29 9.38
C VAL A 138 4.79 11.29 8.30
N LYS A 139 3.97 11.69 7.32
CA LYS A 139 3.67 10.94 6.10
C LYS A 139 4.84 11.08 5.15
N THR A 140 5.36 9.94 4.67
CA THR A 140 6.63 9.89 3.94
C THR A 140 6.47 10.05 2.43
N ARG A 141 5.30 9.76 1.88
CA ARG A 141 5.03 9.77 0.44
C ARG A 141 3.73 10.52 0.12
N ALA A 142 3.70 11.18 -1.03
CA ALA A 142 2.53 11.92 -1.49
C ALA A 142 1.36 10.99 -1.92
N ASP A 143 1.69 9.84 -2.47
CA ASP A 143 0.76 8.87 -3.09
C ASP A 143 0.21 7.81 -2.14
N THR A 144 0.50 7.88 -0.85
CA THR A 144 0.04 6.93 0.15
C THR A 144 -1.26 7.33 0.81
N HIS A 145 -2.00 6.35 1.27
CA HIS A 145 -3.19 6.49 2.10
C HIS A 145 -2.81 6.56 3.58
N LEU A 146 -3.65 7.15 4.40
CA LEU A 146 -3.56 7.04 5.85
C LEU A 146 -4.76 6.27 6.39
N HIS A 147 -4.50 5.14 7.02
CA HIS A 147 -5.49 4.41 7.80
C HIS A 147 -5.45 4.94 9.24
N VAL A 148 -6.54 5.53 9.67
CA VAL A 148 -6.71 6.09 11.02
C VAL A 148 -7.64 5.21 11.81
N GLU A 149 -7.14 4.69 12.91
CA GLU A 149 -7.89 3.87 13.85
C GLU A 149 -7.77 4.46 15.25
N ALA A 150 -8.84 4.41 16.02
CA ALA A 150 -8.78 4.80 17.42
C ALA A 150 -9.86 4.09 18.23
N LEU A 151 -9.52 3.77 19.46
CA LEU A 151 -10.46 3.43 20.50
C LEU A 151 -10.38 4.50 21.58
N LEU A 152 -11.46 5.22 21.78
CA LEU A 152 -11.61 6.13 22.90
C LEU A 152 -12.53 5.51 23.95
N ILE A 153 -12.11 5.62 25.19
CA ILE A 153 -12.89 5.17 26.33
C ILE A 153 -13.26 6.39 27.13
N GLY A 154 -14.55 6.56 27.35
CA GLY A 154 -15.07 7.68 28.08
C GLY A 154 -16.09 7.25 29.12
N HIS A 155 -16.44 8.20 30.00
CA HIS A 155 -17.49 8.05 30.96
C HIS A 155 -18.45 9.23 30.83
N GLY A 156 -19.72 8.95 30.61
CA GLY A 156 -20.76 9.96 30.50
C GLY A 156 -21.57 10.08 31.80
N LYS A 157 -21.83 11.30 32.24
CA LYS A 157 -22.77 11.61 33.30
C LYS A 157 -24.01 12.22 32.66
N ASN A 158 -25.15 11.50 32.71
CA ASN A 158 -26.47 11.88 32.19
C ASN A 158 -26.70 11.82 30.67
N SER A 159 -27.37 10.85 30.28
CA SER A 159 -28.52 10.65 29.40
C SER A 159 -28.75 11.61 28.22
N TYR A 160 -27.95 11.46 27.14
CA TYR A 160 -28.50 11.61 25.79
C TYR A 160 -27.63 10.85 24.79
N PRO A 161 -28.22 10.01 23.90
CA PRO A 161 -27.48 9.02 23.10
C PRO A 161 -26.98 9.52 21.73
N TRP A 162 -26.85 10.82 21.48
CA TRP A 162 -26.65 11.36 20.13
C TRP A 162 -25.29 12.02 19.94
N TYR A 163 -24.22 11.35 20.29
CA TYR A 163 -22.87 11.86 20.08
C TYR A 163 -22.09 11.00 19.10
N GLY A 164 -21.61 11.65 18.03
CA GLY A 164 -20.68 11.03 17.11
C GLY A 164 -19.24 11.34 17.52
N LEU A 165 -18.40 10.32 17.59
CA LEU A 165 -16.98 10.54 17.66
C LEU A 165 -16.49 10.99 16.29
N ASN A 166 -15.74 12.08 16.28
CA ASN A 166 -15.12 12.64 15.10
C ASN A 166 -13.62 12.67 15.32
N PHE A 167 -12.87 12.65 14.24
CA PHE A 167 -11.49 13.08 14.29
C PHE A 167 -11.25 14.24 13.33
N ARG A 168 -10.26 15.05 13.66
CA ARG A 168 -9.80 16.14 12.83
C ARG A 168 -8.35 15.94 12.48
N ILE A 169 -8.04 15.83 11.20
CA ILE A 169 -6.68 15.76 10.70
C ILE A 169 -6.30 17.11 10.08
N ARG A 170 -5.11 17.59 10.42
CA ARG A 170 -4.59 18.88 9.97
C ARG A 170 -3.15 18.76 9.56
N ASN A 171 -2.75 19.42 8.49
CA ASN A 171 -1.35 19.61 8.16
C ASN A 171 -0.70 20.58 9.15
N THR A 172 0.52 20.29 9.60
CA THR A 172 1.26 21.16 10.52
C THR A 172 2.11 22.20 9.81
N THR A 173 2.38 22.03 8.53
CA THR A 173 3.25 22.91 7.75
C THR A 173 2.53 23.42 6.50
N GLY A 174 1.97 24.62 6.59
CA GLY A 174 1.53 25.37 5.43
C GLY A 174 0.23 24.93 4.84
N SER A 175 -0.31 25.03 3.85
CA SER A 175 -1.60 24.94 3.21
C SER A 175 -2.41 23.69 3.51
N SER A 176 -3.33 23.83 4.38
CA SER A 176 -4.76 23.56 4.31
C SER A 176 -5.25 22.15 4.03
N VAL A 177 -4.72 21.13 4.71
CA VAL A 177 -5.58 20.02 5.05
C VAL A 177 -6.12 20.30 6.46
N ASP A 178 -7.35 20.70 6.53
CA ASP A 178 -8.11 20.78 7.78
C ASP A 178 -9.41 20.04 7.53
N ARG A 179 -9.45 18.78 7.95
CA ARG A 179 -10.55 17.88 7.65
C ARG A 179 -11.10 17.26 8.91
N ILE A 180 -12.39 17.38 9.08
CA ILE A 180 -13.14 16.71 10.13
C ILE A 180 -13.88 15.54 9.48
N GLU A 181 -13.55 14.33 9.92
CA GLU A 181 -14.29 13.14 9.54
C GLU A 181 -15.30 12.79 10.63
N ARG A 182 -16.54 12.83 10.26
CA ARG A 182 -17.67 12.45 11.13
C ARG A 182 -17.97 10.98 10.93
N LYS A 183 -17.26 10.13 11.65
CA LYS A 183 -17.50 8.69 11.60
C LYS A 183 -17.38 8.09 12.98
N GLY A 184 -18.46 7.54 13.43
CA GLY A 184 -18.57 6.75 14.62
C GLY A 184 -19.84 7.08 15.39
N VAL A 185 -20.77 6.16 15.40
CA VAL A 185 -21.89 6.20 16.35
C VAL A 185 -21.41 5.43 17.56
N GLY A 186 -21.12 6.13 18.64
CA GLY A 186 -20.87 5.50 19.92
C GLY A 186 -22.21 5.09 20.54
N TYR A 187 -22.33 3.85 20.93
CA TYR A 187 -23.42 3.41 21.78
C TYR A 187 -22.98 3.47 23.24
N ILE A 188 -23.83 4.03 24.09
CA ILE A 188 -23.69 3.92 25.54
C ILE A 188 -24.09 2.48 25.93
N ILE A 189 -23.13 1.70 26.37
CA ILE A 189 -23.41 0.41 26.97
C ILE A 189 -23.39 0.61 28.49
N GLY A 190 -24.55 0.82 29.06
CA GLY A 190 -24.67 0.91 30.52
C GLY A 190 -25.84 1.78 30.97
N ASP A 191 -26.27 1.50 32.18
CA ASP A 191 -27.44 2.08 32.81
C ASP A 191 -27.36 3.59 33.01
N TYR A 192 -28.49 4.24 32.91
CA TYR A 192 -28.81 5.66 32.95
C TYR A 192 -28.31 6.43 34.18
N HIS A 193 -27.85 5.77 35.22
CA HIS A 193 -27.64 6.38 36.53
C HIS A 193 -26.27 6.19 37.19
N SER A 194 -25.39 5.38 36.68
CA SER A 194 -24.09 5.20 37.33
C SER A 194 -23.03 4.61 36.39
N SER A 195 -21.92 5.29 36.22
CA SER A 195 -20.63 4.72 35.86
C SER A 195 -20.54 3.83 34.60
N GLY A 196 -21.33 4.08 33.55
CA GLY A 196 -21.17 3.38 32.28
C GLY A 196 -19.94 3.84 31.50
N SER A 197 -19.08 2.92 31.12
CA SER A 197 -18.01 3.26 30.15
C SER A 197 -18.57 3.32 28.74
N ILE A 198 -18.18 4.33 28.01
CA ILE A 198 -18.51 4.50 26.61
C ILE A 198 -17.26 4.16 25.82
N HIS A 199 -17.39 3.27 24.85
CA HIS A 199 -16.31 2.90 23.94
C HIS A 199 -16.64 3.41 22.56
N TRP A 200 -15.77 4.25 22.00
CA TRP A 200 -15.87 4.73 20.63
C TRP A 200 -14.74 4.15 19.81
N TYR A 201 -15.08 3.51 18.73
CA TYR A 201 -14.12 3.01 17.77
C TYR A 201 -14.26 3.77 16.45
N THR A 202 -13.15 4.23 15.91
CA THR A 202 -13.09 4.81 14.57
C THR A 202 -12.11 4.03 13.70
N ASN A 203 -12.49 3.84 12.45
CA ASN A 203 -11.70 3.15 11.44
C ASN A 203 -11.98 3.81 10.08
N THR A 204 -10.98 4.46 9.51
CA THR A 204 -11.15 5.20 8.27
C THR A 204 -9.86 5.24 7.49
N ILE A 205 -9.97 5.06 6.17
CA ILE A 205 -8.86 5.26 5.24
C ILE A 205 -9.04 6.60 4.55
N LEU A 206 -8.03 7.44 4.64
CA LEU A 206 -7.93 8.72 3.94
C LEU A 206 -7.10 8.55 2.68
N THR A 207 -7.64 8.98 1.55
CA THR A 207 -6.95 8.89 0.27
C THR A 207 -5.88 9.97 0.13
N PRO A 208 -4.89 9.81 -0.77
CA PRO A 208 -3.92 10.85 -1.09
C PRO A 208 -4.58 12.19 -1.43
N ALA A 209 -5.65 12.18 -2.23
CA ALA A 209 -6.38 13.38 -2.62
C ALA A 209 -7.00 14.11 -1.41
N GLN A 210 -7.55 13.38 -0.45
CA GLN A 210 -8.08 13.93 0.79
C GLN A 210 -7.00 14.54 1.69
N LEU A 211 -5.76 14.12 1.49
CA LEU A 211 -4.57 14.59 2.21
C LEU A 211 -3.76 15.61 1.40
N GLY A 212 -4.32 16.12 0.29
CA GLY A 212 -3.69 17.13 -0.56
C GLY A 212 -2.54 16.59 -1.41
N ASN A 213 -2.47 15.28 -1.67
CA ASN A 213 -1.42 14.62 -2.47
C ASN A 213 0.00 15.02 -2.04
N GLN A 214 0.29 15.01 -0.76
CA GLN A 214 1.56 15.49 -0.22
C GLN A 214 2.18 14.53 0.80
N ALA A 215 3.52 14.52 0.85
CA ALA A 215 4.30 14.04 1.97
C ALA A 215 4.41 15.19 2.97
N ALA A 216 3.82 15.05 4.15
CA ALA A 216 3.74 16.14 5.12
C ALA A 216 3.55 15.62 6.55
N SER A 217 3.72 16.52 7.50
CA SER A 217 3.43 16.25 8.89
C SER A 217 1.98 16.56 9.22
N PHE A 218 1.28 15.60 9.80
CA PHE A 218 -0.11 15.72 10.17
C PHE A 218 -0.29 15.62 11.69
N LYS A 219 -1.10 16.48 12.23
CA LYS A 219 -1.65 16.34 13.56
C LYS A 219 -3.05 15.75 13.49
N LEU A 220 -3.39 14.93 14.45
CA LEU A 220 -4.68 14.25 14.56
C LEU A 220 -5.24 14.48 15.93
N GLY A 221 -6.44 15.02 15.99
CA GLY A 221 -7.21 15.16 17.20
C GLY A 221 -8.47 14.32 17.14
N HIS A 222 -8.86 13.77 18.26
CA HIS A 222 -10.15 13.11 18.44
C HIS A 222 -11.06 14.01 19.24
N GLY A 223 -12.31 14.05 18.83
CA GLY A 223 -13.29 14.92 19.45
C GLY A 223 -14.71 14.45 19.19
N TRP A 224 -15.64 15.26 19.56
CA TRP A 224 -17.05 15.00 19.38
C TRP A 224 -17.78 16.22 18.80
N SER A 225 -18.91 16.01 18.19
CA SER A 225 -19.84 17.07 17.83
C SER A 225 -21.23 16.72 18.31
N SER A 226 -21.92 17.68 18.90
CA SER A 226 -23.31 17.51 19.26
C SER A 226 -24.21 17.70 18.05
N ALA A 227 -25.28 16.91 17.96
CA ALA A 227 -26.37 17.23 17.05
C ALA A 227 -27.14 18.47 17.56
N SER A 228 -27.75 19.20 16.62
CA SER A 228 -28.45 20.43 16.88
C SER A 228 -29.47 20.33 18.03
N GLY A 229 -29.45 21.27 18.94
CA GLY A 229 -30.56 21.61 19.83
C GLY A 229 -30.46 21.18 21.29
N ASN A 230 -29.42 20.47 21.70
CA ASN A 230 -29.24 20.05 23.09
C ASN A 230 -27.95 20.63 23.66
N SER A 231 -28.05 21.29 24.82
CA SER A 231 -26.91 21.67 25.63
C SER A 231 -26.15 20.39 26.03
N ALA A 232 -24.96 20.24 25.47
CA ALA A 232 -24.09 19.15 25.81
C ALA A 232 -23.68 19.23 27.28
N ARG A 233 -23.79 18.15 27.99
CA ARG A 233 -23.35 18.07 29.37
C ARG A 233 -21.92 17.54 29.46
N PRO A 234 -21.20 17.87 30.52
CA PRO A 234 -19.78 17.53 30.64
C PRO A 234 -19.55 16.03 30.60
N TYR A 235 -18.58 15.63 29.81
CA TYR A 235 -18.08 14.28 29.75
C TYR A 235 -16.65 14.24 30.26
N ASN A 236 -16.36 13.20 30.99
CA ASN A 236 -14.98 12.84 31.29
C ASN A 236 -14.53 11.81 30.28
N ILE A 237 -13.56 12.13 29.49
CA ILE A 237 -12.85 11.13 28.73
C ILE A 237 -11.85 10.48 29.66
N TRP A 238 -12.02 9.23 29.83
CA TRP A 238 -11.18 8.44 30.67
C TRP A 238 -10.01 7.88 29.90
N ASN A 239 -8.97 8.09 30.55
CA ASN A 239 -7.86 7.22 30.45
C ASN A 239 -7.76 6.46 31.75
N PRO A 240 -7.84 5.20 31.72
CA PRO A 240 -8.08 4.44 32.90
C PRO A 240 -6.80 4.04 33.61
N ASN A 241 -5.88 4.96 33.80
CA ASN A 241 -4.84 4.74 34.79
C ASN A 241 -5.26 5.23 36.18
N VAL A 242 -6.55 5.44 36.39
CA VAL A 242 -7.06 5.83 37.70
C VAL A 242 -7.96 4.71 38.20
N ASN A 243 -7.51 4.06 39.25
CA ASN A 243 -8.27 3.16 40.11
C ASN A 243 -9.47 3.91 40.70
N ASP A 244 -10.53 4.10 39.92
CA ASP A 244 -11.75 4.74 40.41
C ASP A 244 -12.83 3.71 40.83
N ASP A 245 -12.60 2.46 40.56
CA ASP A 245 -13.27 1.35 41.19
C ASP A 245 -12.28 0.22 41.36
N ASN A 246 -12.13 -0.26 42.54
CA ASN A 246 -11.30 -1.36 43.03
C ASN A 246 -11.29 -2.65 42.17
N ARG A 247 -11.54 -2.60 40.86
CA ARG A 247 -11.72 -3.74 39.96
C ARG A 247 -10.58 -4.05 39.02
N GLY A 248 -9.48 -3.32 39.10
CA GLY A 248 -8.22 -3.71 38.48
C GLY A 248 -8.15 -3.76 36.94
N TYR A 249 -9.12 -3.21 36.23
CA TYR A 249 -9.09 -3.20 34.77
C TYR A 249 -8.39 -1.94 34.27
N GLN A 250 -7.20 -2.10 33.72
CA GLN A 250 -6.53 -1.04 32.97
C GLN A 250 -7.17 -0.94 31.59
N LYS A 251 -7.77 0.19 31.28
CA LYS A 251 -8.33 0.49 29.96
C LYS A 251 -7.57 1.68 29.40
N TYR A 252 -7.08 1.62 28.17
CA TYR A 252 -6.35 2.69 27.53
C TYR A 252 -7.11 3.16 26.28
N SER A 253 -7.27 4.46 26.14
CA SER A 253 -7.57 5.03 24.82
C SER A 253 -6.32 4.96 23.96
N TRP A 254 -6.47 4.59 22.71
CA TRP A 254 -5.36 4.57 21.78
C TRP A 254 -5.78 5.13 20.43
N SER A 255 -4.82 5.63 19.70
CA SER A 255 -4.97 6.07 18.32
C SER A 255 -3.77 5.64 17.52
N ARG A 256 -4.03 5.11 16.33
CA ARG A 256 -3.03 4.61 15.41
C ARG A 256 -3.21 5.23 14.04
N ILE A 257 -2.13 5.63 13.43
CA ILE A 257 -2.08 5.99 12.01
C ILE A 257 -1.14 5.02 11.32
N THR A 258 -1.62 4.42 10.25
CA THR A 258 -0.85 3.55 9.37
C THR A 258 -0.75 4.18 7.99
N GLU A 259 0.46 4.40 7.51
CA GLU A 259 0.71 4.83 6.14
C GLU A 259 0.72 3.60 5.23
N LEU A 260 -0.18 3.57 4.26
CA LEU A 260 -0.41 2.47 3.36
C LEU A 260 -0.13 2.87 1.92
N LEU A 261 0.55 2.00 1.21
CA LEU A 261 0.63 2.02 -0.23
C LEU A 261 -0.38 1.00 -0.76
N ILE A 262 -1.41 1.46 -1.42
CA ILE A 262 -2.51 0.65 -1.94
C ILE A 262 -2.54 0.77 -3.46
#